data_1a923a23e90d02428ed2cc21425d4bd0
#
_entry.id   1a923a23e90d02428ed2cc21425d4bd0
#
_cell.length_a   1.000
_cell.length_b   1.000
_cell.length_c   1.000
_cell.angle_alpha   90.00
_cell.angle_beta   90.00
_cell.angle_gamma   90.00
#
_symmetry.space_group_name_H-M   'P 1'
#
loop_
_entity.id
_entity.type
_entity.pdbx_description
1 polymer ?
#
loop_
_entity_poly.entity_id
_entity_poly.type
_entity_poly.pdbx_seq_one_letter_code
_entity_poly.pdbx_strand_id
1 'polypeptide(L)'
;MANNGQSIENNITIKKYGSHVKINMGATYCIISCSIHKLSEFVKVVDNMCLDGWDATSGITSDDGMVFQSMTKMSINNNQSNSN
;
A
#
# COMPACT_ATOMS: atom_id res chain seq x y z
N MET A 1 -8.48 20.13 16.08
CA MET A 1 -8.05 19.78 14.76
C MET A 1 -8.13 18.32 14.50
N ALA A 2 -9.30 17.89 14.23
CA ALA A 2 -9.54 16.51 13.94
C ALA A 2 -8.69 16.02 12.77
N ASN A 3 -8.42 16.92 11.84
CA ASN A 3 -7.69 16.52 10.64
C ASN A 3 -6.25 16.17 10.90
N ASN A 4 -5.74 16.61 12.02
CA ASN A 4 -4.32 16.40 12.29
C ASN A 4 -3.97 14.93 12.40
N GLY A 5 -4.85 14.15 12.97
CA GLY A 5 -4.57 12.73 13.10
C GLY A 5 -4.41 12.05 11.76
N GLN A 6 -5.31 12.35 10.84
CA GLN A 6 -5.23 11.75 9.52
C GLN A 6 -4.02 12.25 8.76
N SER A 7 -3.72 13.53 8.90
CA SER A 7 -2.56 14.07 8.22
C SER A 7 -1.29 13.39 8.69
N ILE A 8 -1.21 13.13 9.99
CA ILE A 8 -0.04 12.48 10.56
C ILE A 8 0.08 11.07 10.02
N GLU A 9 -1.02 10.34 9.93
CA GLU A 9 -0.98 8.99 9.40
C GLU A 9 -0.55 8.98 7.95
N ASN A 10 -1.09 9.91 7.17
CA ASN A 10 -0.71 9.97 5.77
C ASN A 10 0.75 10.31 5.62
N ASN A 11 1.25 11.21 6.43
CA ASN A 11 2.65 11.57 6.36
C ASN A 11 3.56 10.42 6.70
N ILE A 12 3.20 9.64 7.69
CA ILE A 12 3.99 8.47 8.07
C ILE A 12 4.02 7.47 6.94
N THR A 13 2.86 7.23 6.31
CA THR A 13 2.78 6.29 5.20
C THR A 13 3.63 6.77 4.04
N ILE A 14 3.52 8.05 3.71
CA ILE A 14 4.27 8.62 2.60
C ILE A 14 5.77 8.50 2.86
N LYS A 15 6.21 8.84 4.07
CA LYS A 15 7.64 8.77 4.38
C LYS A 15 8.15 7.36 4.31
N LYS A 16 7.35 6.40 4.72
CA LYS A 16 7.80 5.03 4.74
C LYS A 16 7.90 4.43 3.35
N TYR A 17 6.95 4.75 2.48
CA TYR A 17 6.85 4.07 1.21
C TYR A 17 7.15 4.93 0.00
N GLY A 18 7.07 6.24 0.11
CA GLY A 18 7.37 7.11 -1.03
C GLY A 18 6.45 8.31 -1.07
N SER A 19 6.96 9.44 -1.56
CA SER A 19 6.20 10.68 -1.49
C SER A 19 5.26 10.89 -2.68
N HIS A 20 5.46 10.17 -3.78
CA HIS A 20 4.63 10.34 -4.97
C HIS A 20 3.64 9.21 -5.17
N VAL A 21 3.56 8.32 -4.22
CA VAL A 21 2.72 7.15 -4.33
C VAL A 21 1.69 7.21 -3.21
N LYS A 22 0.44 7.02 -3.57
CA LYS A 22 -0.65 7.05 -2.61
C LYS A 22 -0.98 5.63 -2.19
N ILE A 23 -1.16 5.43 -0.90
CA ILE A 23 -1.55 4.12 -0.38
C ILE A 23 -2.82 4.29 0.44
N ASN A 24 -3.87 3.62 0.01
CA ASN A 24 -5.09 3.53 0.80
C ASN A 24 -5.02 2.24 1.58
N MET A 25 -4.74 2.36 2.85
CA MET A 25 -4.33 1.23 3.68
C MET A 25 -5.46 0.71 4.54
N GLY A 26 -5.75 -0.56 4.42
CA GLY A 26 -6.61 -1.28 5.35
C GLY A 26 -5.76 -2.24 6.16
N ALA A 27 -6.41 -3.02 7.00
CA ALA A 27 -5.71 -3.98 7.84
C ALA A 27 -5.17 -5.17 7.03
N THR A 28 -5.95 -5.62 6.06
CA THR A 28 -5.58 -6.80 5.27
C THR A 28 -5.64 -6.54 3.78
N TYR A 29 -5.99 -5.34 3.37
CA TYR A 29 -6.14 -5.00 1.97
C TYR A 29 -5.74 -3.55 1.77
N CYS A 30 -5.05 -3.26 0.69
CA CYS A 30 -4.75 -1.88 0.38
C CYS A 30 -4.69 -1.69 -1.13
N ILE A 31 -4.77 -0.44 -1.55
CA ILE A 31 -4.62 -0.08 -2.95
C ILE A 31 -3.55 0.99 -3.04
N ILE A 32 -2.57 0.74 -3.90
CA ILE A 32 -1.48 1.64 -4.15
C ILE A 32 -1.71 2.28 -5.51
N SER A 33 -1.53 3.58 -5.59
CA SER A 33 -1.72 4.28 -6.86
C SER A 33 -0.70 5.40 -7.03
N CYS A 34 -0.40 5.70 -8.28
CA CYS A 34 0.43 6.84 -8.60
C CYS A 34 0.28 7.18 -10.07
N SER A 35 0.87 8.30 -10.46
CA SER A 35 0.93 8.68 -11.86
C SER A 35 1.79 7.68 -12.63
N ILE A 36 1.42 7.41 -13.88
CA ILE A 36 2.20 6.52 -14.73
C ILE A 36 3.62 7.04 -14.93
N HIS A 37 3.84 8.32 -14.68
CA HIS A 37 5.18 8.91 -14.82
C HIS A 37 6.06 8.63 -13.60
N LYS A 38 5.53 7.98 -12.59
CA LYS A 38 6.27 7.67 -11.37
C LYS A 38 6.41 6.18 -11.15
N LEU A 39 6.49 5.41 -12.23
CA LEU A 39 6.52 3.96 -12.12
C LEU A 39 7.71 3.44 -11.33
N SER A 40 8.86 4.11 -11.42
CA SER A 40 10.01 3.62 -10.66
C SER A 40 9.78 3.73 -9.17
N GLU A 41 9.10 4.77 -8.70
CA GLU A 41 8.74 4.86 -7.29
C GLU A 41 7.67 3.85 -6.94
N PHE A 42 6.75 3.65 -7.84
CA PHE A 42 5.68 2.67 -7.65
C PHE A 42 6.26 1.28 -7.38
N VAL A 43 7.22 0.88 -8.21
CA VAL A 43 7.86 -0.42 -8.05
C VAL A 43 8.54 -0.52 -6.70
N LYS A 44 9.23 0.52 -6.27
CA LYS A 44 9.90 0.51 -4.97
C LYS A 44 8.92 0.36 -3.83
N VAL A 45 7.79 1.06 -3.93
CA VAL A 45 6.78 0.98 -2.89
C VAL A 45 6.19 -0.42 -2.83
N VAL A 46 5.82 -0.97 -3.98
CA VAL A 46 5.26 -2.32 -4.01
C VAL A 46 6.28 -3.32 -3.45
N ASP A 47 7.53 -3.19 -3.85
CA ASP A 47 8.57 -4.07 -3.39
C ASP A 47 8.74 -4.00 -1.88
N ASN A 48 8.77 -2.78 -1.34
CA ASN A 48 8.88 -2.60 0.10
C ASN A 48 7.70 -3.18 0.84
N MET A 49 6.51 -3.04 0.28
CA MET A 49 5.35 -3.61 0.93
C MET A 49 5.37 -5.13 0.90
N CYS A 50 5.89 -5.71 -0.17
CA CYS A 50 6.07 -7.15 -0.20
C CYS A 50 7.04 -7.61 0.87
N LEU A 51 8.09 -6.84 1.10
CA LEU A 51 9.03 -7.17 2.17
C LEU A 51 8.39 -7.04 3.55
N ASP A 52 7.36 -6.22 3.66
CA ASP A 52 6.62 -6.06 4.92
C ASP A 52 5.49 -7.08 5.08
N GLY A 53 5.37 -8.02 4.17
CA GLY A 53 4.40 -9.10 4.30
C GLY A 53 3.15 -8.95 3.45
N TRP A 54 3.09 -7.95 2.59
CA TRP A 54 1.96 -7.78 1.68
C TRP A 54 2.19 -8.59 0.41
N ASP A 55 1.13 -9.06 -0.19
CA ASP A 55 1.18 -9.77 -1.47
C ASP A 55 0.41 -9.00 -2.52
N ALA A 56 1.01 -8.85 -3.70
CA ALA A 56 0.29 -8.27 -4.82
C ALA A 56 -0.74 -9.27 -5.30
N THR A 57 -1.98 -8.84 -5.44
CA THR A 57 -3.06 -9.78 -5.73
C THR A 57 -3.22 -10.07 -7.21
N SER A 58 -2.77 -9.19 -8.06
CA SER A 58 -2.90 -9.36 -9.50
C SER A 58 -1.94 -8.40 -10.16
N GLY A 59 -1.98 -8.34 -11.48
CA GLY A 59 -1.19 -7.36 -12.19
C GLY A 59 -1.72 -5.97 -11.94
N ILE A 60 -0.95 -4.96 -12.34
CA ILE A 60 -1.40 -3.59 -12.22
C ILE A 60 -2.47 -3.28 -13.24
N THR A 61 -3.34 -2.34 -12.87
CA THR A 61 -4.31 -1.77 -13.80
C THR A 61 -3.97 -0.32 -14.00
N SER A 62 -4.47 0.26 -15.06
CA SER A 62 -4.24 1.66 -15.33
C SER A 62 -5.51 2.31 -15.84
N ASP A 63 -5.64 3.59 -15.54
CA ASP A 63 -6.79 4.36 -15.98
C ASP A 63 -6.41 5.84 -15.94
N ASP A 64 -6.58 6.48 -17.07
CA ASP A 64 -6.42 7.94 -17.17
C ASP A 64 -5.07 8.42 -16.63
N GLY A 65 -4.00 7.74 -17.02
CA GLY A 65 -2.67 8.16 -16.61
C GLY A 65 -2.27 7.78 -15.21
N MET A 66 -3.08 7.00 -14.54
CA MET A 66 -2.78 6.49 -13.19
C MET A 66 -2.60 4.99 -13.24
N VAL A 67 -1.80 4.47 -12.34
CA VAL A 67 -1.64 3.02 -12.19
C VAL A 67 -2.04 2.63 -10.78
N PHE A 68 -2.55 1.41 -10.67
CA PHE A 68 -3.10 0.91 -9.41
C PHE A 68 -2.64 -0.52 -9.17
N GLN A 69 -2.36 -0.84 -7.93
CA GLN A 69 -2.05 -2.21 -7.51
C GLN A 69 -2.75 -2.48 -6.20
N SER A 70 -3.53 -3.56 -6.17
CA SER A 70 -4.11 -3.98 -4.90
C SER A 70 -3.23 -5.02 -4.27
N MET A 71 -3.17 -5.00 -2.95
CA MET A 71 -2.35 -5.91 -2.18
C MET A 71 -3.13 -6.43 -0.99
N THR A 72 -2.79 -7.61 -0.58
CA THR A 72 -3.43 -8.22 0.57
C THR A 72 -2.39 -8.69 1.57
N LYS A 73 -2.79 -8.81 2.81
CA LYS A 73 -1.91 -9.24 3.85
C LYS A 73 -2.69 -10.17 4.78
N MET A 74 -2.06 -11.26 5.17
CA MET A 74 -2.71 -12.21 6.04
C MET A 74 -3.00 -11.58 7.39
N SER A 75 -4.19 -11.87 7.90
CA SER A 75 -4.58 -11.36 9.20
C SER A 75 -3.78 -12.05 10.30
N ILE A 76 -3.45 -11.31 11.34
CA ILE A 76 -2.77 -11.86 12.50
C ILE A 76 -3.63 -12.92 13.15
N ASN A 77 -4.93 -12.72 13.15
CA ASN A 77 -5.82 -13.70 13.76
C ASN A 77 -5.72 -15.05 13.09
N ASN A 78 -5.55 -15.06 11.79
CA ASN A 78 -5.35 -16.32 11.10
C ASN A 78 -4.13 -17.03 11.58
N ASN A 79 -3.07 -16.30 11.83
CA ASN A 79 -1.84 -16.89 12.31
C ASN A 79 -2.05 -17.55 13.65
N GLN A 80 -2.78 -16.90 14.52
CA GLN A 80 -3.05 -17.46 15.82
C GLN A 80 -3.87 -18.71 15.72
N SER A 81 -4.85 -18.69 14.86
CA SER A 81 -5.65 -19.88 14.65
C SER A 81 -4.81 -21.02 14.20
N ASN A 82 -3.89 -20.74 13.35
CA ASN A 82 -3.06 -21.77 12.77
C ASN A 82 -2.12 -22.39 13.76
N SER A 83 -1.75 -21.64 14.73
CA SER A 83 -0.77 -22.14 15.68
C SER A 83 -1.32 -23.24 16.54
N ASN A 84 -2.55 -23.49 16.43
CA ASN A 84 -3.13 -24.59 17.20
C ASN A 84 -2.58 -25.94 16.89
#